data_f553b4da896191c8e7d31858973a91e6
#
_entry.id   f553b4da896191c8e7d31858973a91e6
#
_cell.length_a   1.000
_cell.length_b   1.000
_cell.length_c   1.000
_cell.angle_alpha   90.00
_cell.angle_beta   90.00
_cell.angle_gamma   90.00
#
_symmetry.space_group_name_H-M   'P 1'
#
loop_
_entity.id
_entity.type
_entity.pdbx_description
1 polymer ?
#
loop_
_entity_poly.entity_id
_entity_poly.type
_entity_poly.pdbx_seq_one_letter_code
_entity_poly.pdbx_strand_id
1 'polypeptide(L)'
;EVCENGADIIDVAMEPISWGKVHPDVISVQAMLKDAGFQVPEINMKAYMKARAMTQEFIDEFLGYFMDPTNKHMSSLLLKCGLPGGMMGSMMADLKGVHSGINMILRGKNEPELSLDDLLVMLFDEVEYVWPKLGYPPLVTPFSQYVKNVALMNLMQQVKGEERWTMIDNHTWDMILGKSGRLPGTLAPEIVELAKSKGFEFVDTDPQLNYPDALDTYRKEMDENGWEYGDDDEELFELAMHDRQYRDYKSGVAKKRFEDDLQRAKDAAMAKNGYSEEEIKKLKRAKADPIIAPSKGQVLWEVSVEGPSSAPFIGRKYQHDEVFCYISTPWGEYEKIWTGFTGRVVEVCAKQGDVVNKGDVIAYIQ
;
A
#
# COMPACT_ATOMS: atom_id res chain seq x y z
N GLU A 1 19.51 -17.24 5.47
CA GLU A 1 20.02 -16.70 6.78
C GLU A 1 18.92 -16.68 7.84
N VAL A 2 17.74 -16.07 7.61
CA VAL A 2 16.70 -15.96 8.66
C VAL A 2 16.24 -17.34 9.14
N CYS A 3 15.95 -18.27 8.22
CA CYS A 3 15.56 -19.64 8.56
C CYS A 3 16.73 -20.43 9.17
N GLU A 4 17.98 -20.20 8.75
CA GLU A 4 19.16 -20.81 9.35
C GLU A 4 19.40 -20.35 10.79
N ASN A 5 18.86 -19.18 11.15
CA ASN A 5 18.93 -18.63 12.51
C ASN A 5 17.65 -18.87 13.33
N GLY A 6 16.77 -19.75 12.89
CA GLY A 6 15.67 -20.27 13.69
C GLY A 6 14.29 -19.65 13.43
N ALA A 7 14.09 -18.97 12.31
CA ALA A 7 12.73 -18.55 11.95
C ALA A 7 11.93 -19.73 11.40
N ASP A 8 10.80 -20.02 12.02
CA ASP A 8 9.88 -21.10 11.65
C ASP A 8 8.79 -20.64 10.69
N ILE A 9 8.43 -19.37 10.71
CA ILE A 9 7.39 -18.76 9.89
C ILE A 9 7.96 -17.58 9.13
N ILE A 10 7.70 -17.50 7.83
CA ILE A 10 8.12 -16.41 6.96
C ILE A 10 6.87 -15.80 6.30
N ASP A 11 6.67 -14.52 6.55
CA ASP A 11 5.64 -13.75 5.88
C ASP A 11 6.05 -13.41 4.46
N VAL A 12 5.13 -13.61 3.53
CA VAL A 12 5.33 -13.41 2.10
C VAL A 12 4.14 -12.71 1.48
N ALA A 13 4.29 -12.25 0.25
CA ALA A 13 3.20 -11.68 -0.53
C ALA A 13 2.80 -12.64 -1.67
N MET A 14 1.84 -12.22 -2.47
CA MET A 14 1.36 -12.93 -3.66
C MET A 14 1.22 -11.95 -4.81
N GLU A 15 1.55 -12.40 -6.05
CA GLU A 15 1.19 -11.61 -7.23
C GLU A 15 -0.34 -11.34 -7.30
N PRO A 16 -0.74 -10.16 -7.77
CA PRO A 16 0.06 -9.10 -8.39
C PRO A 16 0.57 -8.01 -7.44
N ILE A 17 0.43 -8.20 -6.12
CA ILE A 17 0.82 -7.23 -5.08
C ILE A 17 2.11 -7.61 -4.34
N SER A 18 2.93 -8.48 -4.92
CA SER A 18 4.27 -8.81 -4.43
C SER A 18 5.35 -7.94 -5.07
N TRP A 19 6.56 -7.99 -4.50
CA TRP A 19 7.76 -7.27 -4.96
C TRP A 19 7.72 -5.74 -4.76
N GLY A 20 8.72 -5.08 -5.29
CA GLY A 20 8.88 -3.65 -5.08
C GLY A 20 9.22 -3.32 -3.63
N LYS A 21 8.37 -2.54 -2.98
CA LYS A 21 8.51 -2.14 -1.57
C LYS A 21 7.80 -3.07 -0.58
N VAL A 22 7.23 -4.16 -1.07
CA VAL A 22 6.54 -5.17 -0.26
C VAL A 22 7.30 -6.49 -0.25
N HIS A 23 6.75 -7.50 0.42
CA HIS A 23 7.36 -8.83 0.50
C HIS A 23 7.50 -9.50 -0.88
N PRO A 24 8.48 -10.39 -1.04
CA PRO A 24 8.60 -11.21 -2.24
C PRO A 24 7.43 -12.18 -2.38
N ASP A 25 7.22 -12.65 -3.60
CA ASP A 25 6.18 -13.63 -3.89
C ASP A 25 6.47 -14.99 -3.24
N VAL A 26 5.43 -15.64 -2.75
CA VAL A 26 5.50 -16.93 -2.05
C VAL A 26 6.15 -18.03 -2.90
N ILE A 27 5.91 -18.05 -4.21
CA ILE A 27 6.51 -19.05 -5.13
C ILE A 27 8.02 -18.88 -5.18
N SER A 28 8.48 -17.63 -5.27
CA SER A 28 9.92 -17.31 -5.30
C SER A 28 10.59 -17.68 -3.99
N VAL A 29 9.98 -17.33 -2.86
CA VAL A 29 10.52 -17.68 -1.53
C VAL A 29 10.55 -19.19 -1.33
N GLN A 30 9.48 -19.91 -1.73
CA GLN A 30 9.47 -21.39 -1.67
C GLN A 30 10.61 -21.98 -2.50
N ALA A 31 10.82 -21.51 -3.73
CA ALA A 31 11.90 -21.98 -4.59
C ALA A 31 13.28 -21.75 -3.96
N MET A 32 13.53 -20.54 -3.43
CA MET A 32 14.78 -20.19 -2.75
C MET A 32 15.03 -21.04 -1.50
N LEU A 33 14.01 -21.32 -0.70
CA LEU A 33 14.15 -22.15 0.50
C LEU A 33 14.40 -23.62 0.15
N LYS A 34 13.72 -24.16 -0.85
CA LYS A 34 13.98 -25.53 -1.35
C LYS A 34 15.40 -25.66 -1.90
N ASP A 35 15.88 -24.69 -2.67
CA ASP A 35 17.25 -24.68 -3.19
C ASP A 35 18.29 -24.62 -2.07
N ALA A 36 17.99 -23.91 -0.99
CA ALA A 36 18.82 -23.87 0.22
C ALA A 36 18.70 -25.12 1.12
N GLY A 37 17.90 -26.12 0.74
CA GLY A 37 17.77 -27.39 1.44
C GLY A 37 16.71 -27.43 2.53
N PHE A 38 15.87 -26.41 2.66
CA PHE A 38 14.77 -26.41 3.63
C PHE A 38 13.58 -27.22 3.12
N GLN A 39 12.91 -27.89 4.05
CA GLN A 39 11.60 -28.51 3.78
C GLN A 39 10.50 -27.46 4.00
N VAL A 40 9.77 -27.17 2.94
CA VAL A 40 8.67 -26.20 2.96
C VAL A 40 7.40 -26.82 2.39
N PRO A 41 6.21 -26.42 2.87
CA PRO A 41 4.95 -26.92 2.33
C PRO A 41 4.81 -26.67 0.83
N GLU A 42 4.14 -27.58 0.14
CA GLU A 42 3.83 -27.38 -1.28
C GLU A 42 2.68 -26.38 -1.45
N ILE A 43 2.87 -25.46 -2.40
CA ILE A 43 1.86 -24.46 -2.74
C ILE A 43 0.80 -25.14 -3.63
N ASN A 44 -0.46 -24.98 -3.26
CA ASN A 44 -1.57 -25.35 -4.15
C ASN A 44 -1.66 -24.35 -5.30
N MET A 45 -1.01 -24.66 -6.42
CA MET A 45 -0.94 -23.76 -7.57
C MET A 45 -2.31 -23.39 -8.14
N LYS A 46 -3.30 -24.29 -8.06
CA LYS A 46 -4.66 -23.98 -8.53
C LYS A 46 -5.33 -22.92 -7.65
N ALA A 47 -5.17 -23.04 -6.34
CA ALA A 47 -5.68 -22.04 -5.39
C ALA A 47 -4.94 -20.71 -5.53
N TYR A 48 -3.60 -20.76 -5.66
CA TYR A 48 -2.78 -19.58 -5.90
C TYR A 48 -3.22 -18.81 -7.15
N MET A 49 -3.38 -19.49 -8.29
CA MET A 49 -3.81 -18.84 -9.54
C MET A 49 -5.21 -18.25 -9.45
N LYS A 50 -6.12 -18.91 -8.73
CA LYS A 50 -7.46 -18.37 -8.48
C LYS A 50 -7.39 -17.09 -7.62
N ALA A 51 -6.64 -17.13 -6.53
CA ALA A 51 -6.46 -15.96 -5.66
C ALA A 51 -5.79 -14.80 -6.40
N ARG A 52 -4.74 -15.09 -7.20
CA ARG A 52 -4.08 -14.09 -8.07
C ARG A 52 -5.06 -13.41 -9.03
N ALA A 53 -5.91 -14.19 -9.70
CA ALA A 53 -6.90 -13.65 -10.62
C ALA A 53 -7.93 -12.76 -9.90
N MET A 54 -8.43 -13.19 -8.75
CA MET A 54 -9.35 -12.39 -7.94
C MET A 54 -8.69 -11.08 -7.44
N THR A 55 -7.44 -11.14 -7.00
CA THR A 55 -6.70 -9.95 -6.59
C THR A 55 -6.49 -8.97 -7.75
N GLN A 56 -6.18 -9.47 -8.95
CA GLN A 56 -6.06 -8.63 -10.14
C GLN A 56 -7.41 -7.96 -10.47
N GLU A 57 -8.51 -8.67 -10.34
CA GLU A 57 -9.85 -8.11 -10.54
C GLU A 57 -10.12 -6.93 -9.60
N PHE A 58 -9.78 -7.05 -8.31
CA PHE A 58 -9.90 -5.94 -7.37
C PHE A 58 -9.00 -4.74 -7.73
N ILE A 59 -7.79 -4.99 -8.22
CA ILE A 59 -6.90 -3.92 -8.68
C ILE A 59 -7.52 -3.20 -9.87
N ASP A 60 -8.02 -3.94 -10.85
CA ASP A 60 -8.59 -3.38 -12.08
C ASP A 60 -9.87 -2.57 -11.79
N GLU A 61 -10.71 -3.04 -10.87
CA GLU A 61 -11.98 -2.39 -10.57
C GLU A 61 -11.84 -1.12 -9.72
N PHE A 62 -10.96 -1.11 -8.74
CA PHE A 62 -10.88 0.04 -7.81
C PHE A 62 -9.52 0.29 -7.19
N LEU A 63 -8.78 -0.74 -6.76
CA LEU A 63 -7.56 -0.55 -5.98
C LEU A 63 -6.47 0.16 -6.77
N GLY A 64 -6.38 -0.11 -8.08
CA GLY A 64 -5.41 0.50 -8.98
C GLY A 64 -5.48 2.03 -9.04
N TYR A 65 -6.64 2.62 -8.78
CA TYR A 65 -6.79 4.08 -8.71
C TYR A 65 -6.06 4.72 -7.53
N PHE A 66 -5.80 3.94 -6.47
CA PHE A 66 -5.16 4.39 -5.24
C PHE A 66 -3.71 3.92 -5.11
N MET A 67 -3.25 3.04 -6.01
CA MET A 67 -1.88 2.53 -5.99
C MET A 67 -0.92 3.48 -6.72
N ASP A 68 0.13 3.90 -6.03
CA ASP A 68 1.24 4.61 -6.67
C ASP A 68 2.07 3.59 -7.50
N PRO A 69 2.19 3.77 -8.84
CA PRO A 69 2.96 2.86 -9.69
C PRO A 69 4.42 2.69 -9.25
N THR A 70 4.99 3.70 -8.60
CA THR A 70 6.38 3.65 -8.08
C THR A 70 6.56 2.64 -6.95
N ASN A 71 5.49 2.18 -6.32
CA ASN A 71 5.57 1.14 -5.29
C ASN A 71 6.01 -0.23 -5.84
N LYS A 72 5.87 -0.46 -7.14
CA LYS A 72 6.33 -1.69 -7.81
C LYS A 72 7.84 -1.67 -8.08
N HIS A 73 8.49 -0.53 -7.99
CA HIS A 73 9.92 -0.42 -8.25
C HIS A 73 10.72 -0.85 -7.02
N MET A 74 11.64 -1.81 -7.22
CA MET A 74 12.61 -2.17 -6.21
C MET A 74 13.64 -1.05 -6.04
N SER A 75 13.93 -0.70 -4.79
CA SER A 75 15.00 0.23 -4.46
C SER A 75 16.16 -0.52 -3.81
N SER A 76 17.34 -0.45 -4.39
CA SER A 76 18.57 -0.99 -3.79
C SER A 76 18.93 -0.29 -2.47
N LEU A 77 18.43 0.91 -2.24
CA LEU A 77 18.60 1.64 -0.98
C LEU A 77 17.98 0.89 0.21
N LEU A 78 16.88 0.16 0.01
CA LEU A 78 16.30 -0.69 1.06
C LEU A 78 17.29 -1.75 1.55
N LEU A 79 18.06 -2.35 0.64
CA LEU A 79 19.06 -3.35 0.97
C LEU A 79 20.24 -2.77 1.75
N LYS A 80 20.64 -1.52 1.41
CA LYS A 80 21.73 -0.83 2.12
C LYS A 80 21.37 -0.52 3.57
N CYS A 81 20.17 -0.04 3.81
CA CYS A 81 19.74 0.47 5.12
C CYS A 81 19.07 -0.61 5.99
N GLY A 82 18.72 -1.77 5.42
CA GLY A 82 18.00 -2.83 6.13
C GLY A 82 16.60 -2.41 6.62
N LEU A 83 16.01 -1.40 5.98
CA LEU A 83 14.71 -0.87 6.38
C LEU A 83 13.55 -1.63 5.72
N PRO A 84 12.42 -1.82 6.44
CA PRO A 84 11.23 -2.39 5.85
C PRO A 84 10.66 -1.54 4.70
N GLY A 85 10.18 -2.20 3.64
CA GLY A 85 9.61 -1.50 2.48
C GLY A 85 8.44 -0.57 2.80
N GLY A 86 7.58 -0.96 3.76
CA GLY A 86 6.48 -0.11 4.24
C GLY A 86 6.98 1.17 4.92
N MET A 87 8.07 1.09 5.68
CA MET A 87 8.71 2.27 6.28
C MET A 87 9.25 3.21 5.20
N MET A 88 9.90 2.66 4.15
CA MET A 88 10.36 3.44 3.00
C MET A 88 9.22 4.20 2.32
N GLY A 89 8.08 3.53 2.09
CA GLY A 89 6.91 4.17 1.49
C GLY A 89 6.41 5.37 2.29
N SER A 90 6.30 5.23 3.62
CA SER A 90 5.87 6.31 4.50
C SER A 90 6.91 7.44 4.60
N MET A 91 8.21 7.11 4.63
CA MET A 91 9.29 8.10 4.60
C MET A 91 9.23 8.98 3.34
N MET A 92 9.04 8.38 2.18
CA MET A 92 8.92 9.12 0.91
C MET A 92 7.68 10.03 0.90
N ALA A 93 6.56 9.60 1.46
CA ALA A 93 5.37 10.43 1.57
C ALA A 93 5.60 11.65 2.47
N ASP A 94 6.23 11.43 3.63
CA ASP A 94 6.56 12.51 4.58
C ASP A 94 7.57 13.50 3.99
N LEU A 95 8.61 13.03 3.32
CA LEU A 95 9.59 13.89 2.65
C LEU A 95 8.96 14.76 1.57
N LYS A 96 8.04 14.21 0.76
CA LYS A 96 7.27 15.00 -0.21
C LYS A 96 6.47 16.12 0.49
N GLY A 97 5.92 15.84 1.68
CA GLY A 97 5.18 16.82 2.47
C GLY A 97 6.03 17.97 3.03
N VAL A 98 7.28 17.69 3.42
CA VAL A 98 8.15 18.69 4.08
C VAL A 98 9.17 19.35 3.14
N HIS A 99 9.37 18.82 1.94
CA HIS A 99 10.39 19.25 0.98
C HIS A 99 10.36 20.75 0.69
N SER A 100 9.17 21.29 0.39
CA SER A 100 9.00 22.73 0.10
C SER A 100 9.35 23.60 1.31
N GLY A 101 9.00 23.16 2.52
CA GLY A 101 9.29 23.85 3.77
C GLY A 101 10.79 23.86 4.08
N ILE A 102 11.47 22.74 3.89
CA ILE A 102 12.92 22.62 4.06
C ILE A 102 13.64 23.56 3.10
N ASN A 103 13.29 23.54 1.83
CA ASN A 103 13.93 24.41 0.83
C ASN A 103 13.62 25.89 1.04
N MET A 104 12.47 26.23 1.62
CA MET A 104 12.20 27.62 2.02
C MET A 104 13.13 28.09 3.15
N ILE A 105 13.44 27.22 4.12
CA ILE A 105 14.40 27.53 5.20
C ILE A 105 15.80 27.70 4.63
N LEU A 106 16.25 26.79 3.75
CA LEU A 106 17.58 26.85 3.12
C LEU A 106 17.75 28.12 2.27
N ARG A 107 16.74 28.49 1.49
CA ARG A 107 16.72 29.77 0.75
C ARG A 107 16.86 30.98 1.68
N GLY A 108 16.16 30.97 2.81
CA GLY A 108 16.28 32.02 3.82
C GLY A 108 17.68 32.16 4.42
N LYS A 109 18.46 31.06 4.38
CA LYS A 109 19.87 31.00 4.83
C LYS A 109 20.88 31.23 3.73
N ASN A 110 20.48 31.46 2.48
CA ASN A 110 21.29 31.46 1.27
C ASN A 110 22.08 30.14 1.06
N GLU A 111 21.50 29.02 1.46
CA GLU A 111 22.03 27.68 1.25
C GLU A 111 21.38 27.02 0.02
N PRO A 112 22.08 26.09 -0.67
CA PRO A 112 21.53 25.39 -1.82
C PRO A 112 20.28 24.61 -1.47
N GLU A 113 19.31 24.57 -2.38
CA GLU A 113 18.13 23.70 -2.24
C GLU A 113 18.53 22.23 -2.36
N LEU A 114 17.84 21.36 -1.62
CA LEU A 114 18.02 19.91 -1.64
C LEU A 114 16.96 19.26 -2.54
N SER A 115 17.36 18.26 -3.29
CA SER A 115 16.42 17.37 -3.98
C SER A 115 15.72 16.42 -3.01
N LEU A 116 14.67 15.75 -3.45
CA LEU A 116 14.05 14.69 -2.65
C LEU A 116 15.02 13.52 -2.37
N ASP A 117 15.90 13.22 -3.32
CA ASP A 117 16.89 12.15 -3.18
C ASP A 117 17.97 12.53 -2.16
N ASP A 118 18.43 13.79 -2.13
CA ASP A 118 19.34 14.28 -1.10
C ASP A 118 18.72 14.16 0.30
N LEU A 119 17.47 14.61 0.43
CA LEU A 119 16.74 14.50 1.69
C LEU A 119 16.51 13.05 2.12
N LEU A 120 16.29 12.16 1.17
CA LEU A 120 16.14 10.74 1.45
C LEU A 120 17.42 10.14 2.00
N VAL A 121 18.57 10.45 1.41
CA VAL A 121 19.89 10.01 1.91
C VAL A 121 20.13 10.54 3.31
N MET A 122 19.89 11.83 3.55
CA MET A 122 20.03 12.43 4.88
C MET A 122 19.10 11.80 5.91
N LEU A 123 17.87 11.46 5.52
CA LEU A 123 16.94 10.78 6.42
C LEU A 123 17.37 9.35 6.74
N PHE A 124 17.94 8.63 5.78
CA PHE A 124 18.53 7.31 6.05
C PHE A 124 19.68 7.39 7.05
N ASP A 125 20.61 8.31 6.85
CA ASP A 125 21.73 8.51 7.76
C ASP A 125 21.22 8.86 9.18
N GLU A 126 20.16 9.67 9.25
CA GLU A 126 19.55 10.01 10.53
C GLU A 126 18.80 8.83 11.19
N VAL A 127 18.16 7.96 10.40
CA VAL A 127 17.57 6.72 10.95
C VAL A 127 18.65 5.77 11.47
N GLU A 128 19.75 5.60 10.73
CA GLU A 128 20.91 4.80 11.19
C GLU A 128 21.51 5.36 12.50
N TYR A 129 21.48 6.67 12.68
CA TYR A 129 21.92 7.34 13.92
C TYR A 129 20.94 7.18 15.07
N VAL A 130 19.65 7.34 14.80
CA VAL A 130 18.58 7.36 15.82
C VAL A 130 18.25 5.97 16.35
N TRP A 131 18.13 4.99 15.46
CA TRP A 131 17.63 3.66 15.80
C TRP A 131 18.41 2.96 16.93
N PRO A 132 19.75 2.84 16.88
CA PRO A 132 20.51 2.27 17.99
C PRO A 132 20.40 3.07 19.30
N LYS A 133 20.29 4.40 19.21
CA LYS A 133 20.18 5.27 20.38
C LYS A 133 18.85 5.13 21.13
N LEU A 134 17.81 4.73 20.41
CA LEU A 134 16.51 4.38 20.96
C LEU A 134 16.42 2.93 21.46
N GLY A 135 17.54 2.19 21.53
CA GLY A 135 17.56 0.81 22.02
C GLY A 135 17.04 -0.23 21.03
N TYR A 136 17.20 0.01 19.73
CA TYR A 136 16.80 -0.88 18.65
C TYR A 136 15.34 -1.33 18.69
N PRO A 137 14.36 -0.43 18.82
CA PRO A 137 12.97 -0.84 18.75
C PRO A 137 12.69 -1.62 17.46
N PRO A 138 11.81 -2.63 17.47
CA PRO A 138 11.48 -3.39 16.27
C PRO A 138 10.97 -2.46 15.18
N LEU A 139 11.49 -2.60 13.93
CA LEU A 139 11.04 -1.77 12.81
C LEU A 139 9.72 -2.28 12.22
N VAL A 140 8.76 -2.51 13.08
CA VAL A 140 7.36 -2.89 12.78
C VAL A 140 6.43 -1.81 13.35
N THR A 141 5.26 -1.65 12.78
CA THR A 141 4.25 -0.70 13.27
C THR A 141 3.81 -1.05 14.70
N PRO A 142 3.75 -0.08 15.64
CA PRO A 142 3.93 1.36 15.46
C PRO A 142 5.38 1.84 15.61
N PHE A 143 6.31 1.03 16.11
CA PHE A 143 7.67 1.45 16.50
C PHE A 143 8.50 1.98 15.33
N SER A 144 8.36 1.40 14.14
CA SER A 144 9.00 1.92 12.94
C SER A 144 8.60 3.37 12.63
N GLN A 145 7.35 3.74 12.95
CA GLN A 145 6.87 5.12 12.78
C GLN A 145 7.54 6.06 13.80
N TYR A 146 7.73 5.61 15.04
CA TYR A 146 8.40 6.40 16.07
C TYR A 146 9.85 6.71 15.72
N VAL A 147 10.62 5.69 15.29
CA VAL A 147 12.00 5.87 14.83
C VAL A 147 12.06 6.84 13.64
N LYS A 148 11.19 6.64 12.64
CA LYS A 148 11.09 7.50 11.46
C LYS A 148 10.74 8.94 11.85
N ASN A 149 9.76 9.14 12.71
CA ASN A 149 9.32 10.47 13.13
C ASN A 149 10.44 11.23 13.85
N VAL A 150 11.14 10.57 14.77
CA VAL A 150 12.29 11.18 15.46
C VAL A 150 13.39 11.56 14.45
N ALA A 151 13.72 10.67 13.52
CA ALA A 151 14.71 10.95 12.50
C ALA A 151 14.31 12.15 11.62
N LEU A 152 13.04 12.21 11.19
CA LEU A 152 12.53 13.32 10.41
C LEU A 152 12.55 14.65 11.17
N MET A 153 12.14 14.63 12.46
CA MET A 153 12.18 15.82 13.30
C MET A 153 13.61 16.30 13.52
N ASN A 154 14.54 15.38 13.80
CA ASN A 154 15.96 15.72 13.93
C ASN A 154 16.52 16.35 12.64
N LEU A 155 16.19 15.77 11.48
CA LEU A 155 16.59 16.31 10.18
C LEU A 155 16.08 17.75 10.00
N MET A 156 14.82 18.00 10.31
CA MET A 156 14.22 19.34 10.24
C MET A 156 14.90 20.33 11.18
N GLN A 157 15.25 19.92 12.39
CA GLN A 157 15.94 20.75 13.35
C GLN A 157 17.37 21.08 12.90
N GLN A 158 18.10 20.10 12.38
CA GLN A 158 19.44 20.31 11.83
C GLN A 158 19.43 21.32 10.66
N VAL A 159 18.46 21.22 9.76
CA VAL A 159 18.28 22.21 8.68
C VAL A 159 18.04 23.61 9.23
N LYS A 160 17.35 23.73 10.36
CA LYS A 160 17.19 25.03 11.04
C LYS A 160 18.47 25.48 11.76
N GLY A 161 19.43 24.62 12.00
CA GLY A 161 20.63 24.88 12.82
C GLY A 161 20.39 24.60 14.32
N GLU A 162 19.38 23.82 14.64
CA GLU A 162 19.03 23.41 15.99
C GLU A 162 19.59 22.01 16.30
N GLU A 163 19.63 21.66 17.59
CA GLU A 163 20.13 20.37 18.02
C GLU A 163 19.10 19.25 17.83
N ARG A 164 19.60 18.02 17.76
CA ARG A 164 18.76 16.80 17.76
C ARG A 164 17.99 16.66 19.07
N TRP A 165 16.97 15.80 19.06
CA TRP A 165 16.19 15.39 20.24
C TRP A 165 15.33 16.49 20.89
N THR A 166 15.22 17.64 20.25
CA THR A 166 14.39 18.75 20.78
C THR A 166 12.90 18.48 20.61
N MET A 167 12.54 17.68 19.60
CA MET A 167 11.15 17.31 19.29
C MET A 167 10.99 15.80 19.25
N ILE A 168 10.44 15.24 20.32
CA ILE A 168 10.04 13.83 20.44
C ILE A 168 8.58 13.84 20.87
N ASP A 169 7.72 13.13 20.12
CA ASP A 169 6.30 13.03 20.40
C ASP A 169 6.00 12.13 21.63
N ASN A 170 4.79 12.25 22.17
CA ASN A 170 4.41 11.54 23.40
C ASN A 170 4.42 10.02 23.25
N HIS A 171 4.02 9.48 22.09
CA HIS A 171 4.00 8.02 21.86
C HIS A 171 5.42 7.47 21.79
N THR A 172 6.34 8.23 21.17
CA THR A 172 7.76 7.89 21.16
C THR A 172 8.33 7.96 22.59
N TRP A 173 7.95 8.95 23.41
CA TRP A 173 8.33 8.98 24.82
C TRP A 173 7.78 7.78 25.59
N ASP A 174 6.55 7.37 25.36
CA ASP A 174 5.96 6.20 26.02
C ASP A 174 6.74 4.92 25.70
N MET A 175 7.20 4.76 24.45
CA MET A 175 8.12 3.69 24.05
C MET A 175 9.47 3.79 24.78
N ILE A 176 10.11 4.95 24.77
CA ILE A 176 11.41 5.19 25.41
C ILE A 176 11.35 4.88 26.90
N LEU A 177 10.28 5.28 27.56
CA LEU A 177 10.08 5.12 29.01
C LEU A 177 9.68 3.69 29.43
N GLY A 178 9.50 2.78 28.48
CA GLY A 178 9.18 1.38 28.76
C GLY A 178 7.68 1.07 28.92
N LYS A 179 6.78 2.06 28.71
CA LYS A 179 5.33 1.83 28.84
C LYS A 179 4.78 0.87 27.79
N SER A 180 5.47 0.71 26.66
CA SER A 180 5.14 -0.25 25.60
C SER A 180 5.92 -1.57 25.71
N GLY A 181 6.61 -1.80 26.83
CA GLY A 181 7.45 -2.94 27.09
C GLY A 181 8.95 -2.66 26.93
N ARG A 182 9.76 -3.67 27.20
CA ARG A 182 11.21 -3.57 27.13
C ARG A 182 11.71 -3.48 25.69
N LEU A 183 12.67 -2.59 25.46
CA LEU A 183 13.37 -2.48 24.19
C LEU A 183 14.43 -3.58 24.07
N PRO A 184 14.74 -4.06 22.85
CA PRO A 184 15.75 -5.09 22.61
C PRO A 184 17.17 -4.70 23.05
N GLY A 185 17.52 -3.42 22.90
CA GLY A 185 18.80 -2.85 23.29
C GLY A 185 18.71 -1.81 24.38
N THR A 186 19.85 -1.29 24.80
CA THR A 186 19.94 -0.22 25.80
C THR A 186 19.78 1.15 25.15
N LEU A 187 19.06 2.03 25.82
CA LEU A 187 18.96 3.43 25.41
C LEU A 187 20.33 4.12 25.53
N ALA A 188 20.62 5.02 24.62
CA ALA A 188 21.82 5.84 24.70
C ALA A 188 21.78 6.75 25.94
N PRO A 189 22.95 7.00 26.58
CA PRO A 189 23.00 7.83 27.80
C PRO A 189 22.35 9.20 27.62
N GLU A 190 22.54 9.84 26.48
CA GLU A 190 21.95 11.15 26.19
C GLU A 190 20.40 11.13 26.19
N ILE A 191 19.78 10.01 25.78
CA ILE A 191 18.31 9.87 25.82
C ILE A 191 17.83 9.68 27.25
N VAL A 192 18.56 8.91 28.05
CA VAL A 192 18.26 8.70 29.46
C VAL A 192 18.38 10.00 30.22
N GLU A 193 19.43 10.78 29.98
CA GLU A 193 19.65 12.09 30.64
C GLU A 193 18.58 13.10 30.23
N LEU A 194 18.21 13.10 28.92
CA LEU A 194 17.13 13.96 28.43
C LEU A 194 15.79 13.63 29.11
N ALA A 195 15.45 12.33 29.23
CA ALA A 195 14.23 11.91 29.91
C ALA A 195 14.21 12.40 31.38
N LYS A 196 15.32 12.21 32.08
CA LYS A 196 15.48 12.68 33.49
C LYS A 196 15.38 14.20 33.61
N SER A 197 15.99 14.94 32.69
CA SER A 197 15.92 16.41 32.69
C SER A 197 14.50 16.95 32.48
N LYS A 198 13.64 16.16 31.81
CA LYS A 198 12.21 16.46 31.63
C LYS A 198 11.34 15.96 32.79
N GLY A 199 11.93 15.31 33.82
CA GLY A 199 11.19 14.75 34.95
C GLY A 199 10.40 13.48 34.60
N PHE A 200 10.77 12.78 33.54
CA PHE A 200 10.11 11.52 33.12
C PHE A 200 10.65 10.35 33.96
N GLU A 201 9.77 9.43 34.30
CA GLU A 201 10.08 8.21 35.03
C GLU A 201 10.01 7.00 34.08
N PHE A 202 11.03 6.14 34.18
CA PHE A 202 11.05 4.87 33.47
C PHE A 202 10.19 3.84 34.18
N VAL A 203 9.46 3.05 33.45
CA VAL A 203 8.63 1.96 33.94
C VAL A 203 9.11 0.61 33.41
N ASP A 204 8.97 -0.42 34.22
CA ASP A 204 9.33 -1.82 33.89
C ASP A 204 8.17 -2.75 34.26
N THR A 205 6.96 -2.28 34.04
CA THR A 205 5.74 -3.07 34.23
C THR A 205 5.33 -3.76 32.95
N ASP A 206 4.65 -4.91 33.08
CA ASP A 206 4.04 -5.56 31.91
C ASP A 206 2.99 -4.61 31.30
N PRO A 207 3.15 -4.22 30.02
CA PRO A 207 2.20 -3.35 29.32
C PRO A 207 0.77 -3.88 29.33
N GLN A 208 0.59 -5.20 29.32
CA GLN A 208 -0.72 -5.87 29.36
C GLN A 208 -1.53 -5.43 30.59
N LEU A 209 -0.86 -5.15 31.73
CA LEU A 209 -1.54 -4.75 32.95
C LEU A 209 -2.17 -3.34 32.85
N ASN A 210 -1.77 -2.56 31.86
CA ASN A 210 -2.32 -1.22 31.62
C ASN A 210 -3.58 -1.25 30.73
N TYR A 211 -3.90 -2.41 30.13
CA TYR A 211 -5.03 -2.57 29.23
C TYR A 211 -6.03 -3.55 29.84
N PRO A 212 -7.14 -3.08 30.39
CA PRO A 212 -8.19 -3.95 30.90
C PRO A 212 -8.81 -4.75 29.76
N ASP A 213 -9.28 -5.94 30.06
CA ASP A 213 -10.06 -6.72 29.11
C ASP A 213 -11.34 -5.96 28.74
N ALA A 214 -11.49 -5.64 27.46
CA ALA A 214 -12.60 -4.86 26.93
C ALA A 214 -13.62 -5.70 26.17
N LEU A 215 -13.40 -7.01 25.99
CA LEU A 215 -14.26 -7.86 25.16
C LEU A 215 -15.71 -7.89 25.66
N ASP A 216 -15.93 -7.94 26.97
CA ASP A 216 -17.28 -7.91 27.54
C ASP A 216 -18.03 -6.60 27.22
N THR A 217 -17.30 -5.48 27.13
CA THR A 217 -17.87 -4.20 26.74
C THR A 217 -18.32 -4.22 25.29
N TYR A 218 -17.49 -4.77 24.41
CA TYR A 218 -17.81 -4.88 23.00
C TYR A 218 -18.90 -5.93 22.72
N ARG A 219 -18.93 -7.06 23.46
CA ARG A 219 -20.04 -8.01 23.40
C ARG A 219 -21.38 -7.32 23.69
N LYS A 220 -21.43 -6.55 24.76
CA LYS A 220 -22.63 -5.79 25.13
C LYS A 220 -23.04 -4.80 24.03
N GLU A 221 -22.09 -4.10 23.43
CA GLU A 221 -22.36 -3.20 22.31
C GLU A 221 -22.93 -3.96 21.10
N MET A 222 -22.39 -5.14 20.78
CA MET A 222 -22.90 -5.96 19.69
C MET A 222 -24.33 -6.44 19.96
N ASP A 223 -24.61 -6.89 21.19
CA ASP A 223 -25.96 -7.31 21.61
C ASP A 223 -26.98 -6.16 21.51
N GLU A 224 -26.59 -4.97 21.98
CA GLU A 224 -27.45 -3.77 21.93
C GLU A 224 -27.77 -3.34 20.49
N ASN A 225 -26.85 -3.57 19.55
CA ASN A 225 -27.03 -3.24 18.13
C ASN A 225 -27.57 -4.41 17.29
N GLY A 226 -27.73 -5.59 17.87
CA GLY A 226 -28.17 -6.80 17.17
C GLY A 226 -27.16 -7.28 16.11
N TRP A 227 -25.86 -7.07 16.35
CA TRP A 227 -24.81 -7.56 15.46
C TRP A 227 -24.43 -8.99 15.82
N GLU A 228 -24.15 -9.78 14.79
CA GLU A 228 -23.68 -11.16 14.95
C GLU A 228 -22.18 -11.16 15.27
N TYR A 229 -21.74 -12.13 16.10
CA TYR A 229 -20.33 -12.25 16.48
C TYR A 229 -19.44 -12.84 15.38
N GLY A 230 -20.03 -13.48 14.37
CA GLY A 230 -19.32 -14.24 13.36
C GLY A 230 -18.92 -15.63 13.86
N ASP A 231 -18.31 -16.43 12.99
CA ASP A 231 -17.73 -17.71 13.37
C ASP A 231 -16.47 -17.45 14.22
N ASP A 232 -16.29 -18.18 15.30
CA ASP A 232 -15.15 -18.00 16.23
C ASP A 232 -14.98 -16.56 16.79
N ASP A 233 -16.08 -15.82 16.95
CA ASP A 233 -16.08 -14.43 17.46
C ASP A 233 -15.30 -13.42 16.58
N GLU A 234 -15.08 -13.67 15.29
CA GLU A 234 -14.25 -12.80 14.43
C GLU A 234 -14.80 -11.38 14.34
N GLU A 235 -16.10 -11.19 14.24
CA GLU A 235 -16.72 -9.86 14.16
C GLU A 235 -16.58 -9.10 15.49
N LEU A 236 -16.58 -9.81 16.63
CA LEU A 236 -16.31 -9.21 17.93
C LEU A 236 -14.85 -8.70 18.01
N PHE A 237 -13.89 -9.48 17.52
CA PHE A 237 -12.50 -9.06 17.48
C PHE A 237 -12.30 -7.89 16.52
N GLU A 238 -12.96 -7.86 15.37
CA GLU A 238 -12.93 -6.72 14.46
C GLU A 238 -13.44 -5.44 15.13
N LEU A 239 -14.56 -5.51 15.87
CA LEU A 239 -15.05 -4.38 16.64
C LEU A 239 -14.05 -3.95 17.71
N ALA A 240 -13.46 -4.90 18.45
CA ALA A 240 -12.53 -4.59 19.53
C ALA A 240 -11.20 -3.99 19.02
N MET A 241 -10.71 -4.42 17.88
CA MET A 241 -9.46 -3.96 17.29
C MET A 241 -9.62 -2.68 16.46
N HIS A 242 -10.77 -2.48 15.82
CA HIS A 242 -11.03 -1.41 14.87
C HIS A 242 -12.39 -0.76 15.10
N ASP A 243 -12.70 -0.40 16.33
CA ASP A 243 -14.02 0.00 16.80
C ASP A 243 -14.71 1.07 15.94
N ARG A 244 -14.00 2.13 15.58
CA ARG A 244 -14.51 3.20 14.75
C ARG A 244 -14.78 2.73 13.32
N GLN A 245 -13.84 2.01 12.72
CA GLN A 245 -13.97 1.50 11.36
C GLN A 245 -15.10 0.48 11.25
N TYR A 246 -15.23 -0.38 12.25
CA TYR A 246 -16.31 -1.36 12.32
C TYR A 246 -17.68 -0.69 12.40
N ARG A 247 -17.85 0.31 13.27
CA ARG A 247 -19.09 1.09 13.37
C ARG A 247 -19.41 1.81 12.06
N ASP A 248 -18.41 2.44 11.41
CA ASP A 248 -18.57 3.07 10.09
C ASP A 248 -19.00 2.04 9.03
N TYR A 249 -18.47 0.83 9.07
CA TYR A 249 -18.85 -0.27 8.18
C TYR A 249 -20.30 -0.73 8.43
N LYS A 250 -20.65 -1.06 9.66
CA LYS A 250 -22.02 -1.53 10.02
C LYS A 250 -23.10 -0.46 9.76
N SER A 251 -22.78 0.81 9.92
CA SER A 251 -23.72 1.92 9.61
C SER A 251 -23.84 2.25 8.12
N GLY A 252 -22.99 1.64 7.26
CA GLY A 252 -22.92 1.94 5.84
C GLY A 252 -22.17 3.23 5.48
N VAL A 253 -21.67 3.98 6.46
CA VAL A 253 -20.88 5.22 6.24
C VAL A 253 -19.60 4.91 5.49
N ALA A 254 -18.90 3.83 5.86
CA ALA A 254 -17.66 3.42 5.18
C ALA A 254 -17.90 3.11 3.70
N LYS A 255 -18.98 2.37 3.39
CA LYS A 255 -19.35 2.04 2.00
C LYS A 255 -19.60 3.29 1.17
N LYS A 256 -20.42 4.21 1.68
CA LYS A 256 -20.73 5.46 0.98
C LYS A 256 -19.47 6.30 0.75
N ARG A 257 -18.61 6.43 1.77
CA ARG A 257 -17.34 7.15 1.64
C ARG A 257 -16.45 6.53 0.58
N PHE A 258 -16.32 5.20 0.57
CA PHE A 258 -15.56 4.48 -0.44
C PHE A 258 -16.10 4.70 -1.86
N GLU A 259 -17.42 4.63 -2.06
CA GLU A 259 -18.05 4.87 -3.36
C GLU A 259 -17.80 6.29 -3.86
N ASP A 260 -17.89 7.30 -2.96
CA ASP A 260 -17.60 8.69 -3.28
C ASP A 260 -16.12 8.92 -3.62
N ASP A 261 -15.20 8.28 -2.86
CA ASP A 261 -13.75 8.37 -3.08
C ASP A 261 -13.35 7.71 -4.39
N LEU A 262 -13.89 6.52 -4.67
CA LEU A 262 -13.65 5.81 -5.91
C LEU A 262 -14.16 6.62 -7.12
N GLN A 263 -15.34 7.23 -7.01
CA GLN A 263 -15.87 8.07 -8.08
C GLN A 263 -14.97 9.29 -8.32
N ARG A 264 -14.51 9.95 -7.25
CA ARG A 264 -13.54 11.06 -7.36
C ARG A 264 -12.22 10.62 -8.00
N ALA A 265 -11.69 9.46 -7.62
CA ALA A 265 -10.46 8.94 -8.20
C ALA A 265 -10.61 8.62 -9.69
N LYS A 266 -11.74 8.05 -10.10
CA LYS A 266 -12.07 7.82 -11.52
C LYS A 266 -12.19 9.13 -12.30
N ASP A 267 -12.87 10.11 -11.76
CA ASP A 267 -13.03 11.43 -12.39
C ASP A 267 -11.66 12.15 -12.52
N ALA A 268 -10.82 12.06 -11.49
CA ALA A 268 -9.45 12.60 -11.52
C ALA A 268 -8.57 11.89 -12.57
N ALA A 269 -8.70 10.58 -12.72
CA ALA A 269 -7.98 9.82 -13.75
C ALA A 269 -8.41 10.24 -15.16
N MET A 270 -9.70 10.45 -15.38
CA MET A 270 -10.20 10.98 -16.65
C MET A 270 -9.68 12.40 -16.93
N ALA A 271 -9.72 13.28 -15.94
CA ALA A 271 -9.18 14.65 -16.06
C ALA A 271 -7.68 14.65 -16.40
N LYS A 272 -6.90 13.79 -15.74
CA LYS A 272 -5.47 13.61 -16.02
C LYS A 272 -5.20 13.16 -17.47
N ASN A 273 -6.14 12.43 -18.07
CA ASN A 273 -6.09 12.02 -19.48
C ASN A 273 -6.62 13.08 -20.43
N GLY A 274 -6.85 14.30 -19.98
CA GLY A 274 -7.18 15.47 -20.77
C GLY A 274 -8.67 15.73 -20.98
N TYR A 275 -9.54 15.12 -20.15
CA TYR A 275 -10.98 15.48 -20.13
C TYR A 275 -11.23 16.67 -19.23
N SER A 276 -12.04 17.62 -19.70
CA SER A 276 -12.63 18.65 -18.83
C SER A 276 -13.79 18.06 -17.99
N GLU A 277 -14.15 18.74 -16.89
CA GLU A 277 -15.30 18.31 -16.06
C GLU A 277 -16.61 18.23 -16.87
N GLU A 278 -16.79 19.11 -17.85
CA GLU A 278 -17.97 19.11 -18.72
C GLU A 278 -17.97 17.90 -19.67
N GLU A 279 -16.80 17.54 -20.19
CA GLU A 279 -16.64 16.35 -21.03
C GLU A 279 -16.86 15.08 -20.23
N ILE A 280 -16.34 14.98 -19.01
CA ILE A 280 -16.58 13.86 -18.08
C ILE A 280 -18.10 13.68 -17.85
N LYS A 281 -18.83 14.77 -17.58
CA LYS A 281 -20.28 14.73 -17.42
C LYS A 281 -21.02 14.33 -18.70
N LYS A 282 -20.50 14.74 -19.85
CA LYS A 282 -21.04 14.39 -21.17
C LYS A 282 -20.84 12.92 -21.51
N LEU A 283 -19.61 12.41 -21.25
CA LEU A 283 -19.23 11.01 -21.47
C LEU A 283 -20.09 10.02 -20.68
N LYS A 284 -20.42 10.36 -19.45
CA LYS A 284 -21.34 9.56 -18.62
C LYS A 284 -22.77 9.45 -19.18
N ARG A 285 -23.11 10.24 -20.19
CA ARG A 285 -24.47 10.34 -20.77
C ARG A 285 -24.56 10.04 -22.27
N ALA A 286 -23.41 9.96 -22.97
CA ALA A 286 -23.40 9.83 -24.43
C ALA A 286 -23.47 8.36 -24.88
N LYS A 287 -24.09 8.13 -26.06
CA LYS A 287 -23.94 6.87 -26.78
C LYS A 287 -22.55 6.84 -27.39
N ALA A 288 -21.77 5.84 -27.01
CA ALA A 288 -20.45 5.58 -27.58
C ALA A 288 -20.51 4.36 -28.52
N ASP A 289 -19.53 4.25 -29.40
CA ASP A 289 -19.45 3.14 -30.35
C ASP A 289 -18.96 1.87 -29.65
N PRO A 290 -19.61 0.71 -29.87
CA PRO A 290 -19.25 -0.53 -29.21
C PRO A 290 -18.06 -1.22 -29.87
N ILE A 291 -17.13 -1.70 -29.07
CA ILE A 291 -16.16 -2.72 -29.48
C ILE A 291 -16.82 -4.09 -29.27
N ILE A 292 -16.96 -4.85 -30.33
CA ILE A 292 -17.75 -6.10 -30.39
C ILE A 292 -16.83 -7.30 -30.56
N ALA A 293 -17.10 -8.37 -29.82
CA ALA A 293 -16.40 -9.65 -30.00
C ALA A 293 -16.74 -10.26 -31.38
N PRO A 294 -15.76 -10.49 -32.24
CA PRO A 294 -16.00 -11.07 -33.58
C PRO A 294 -16.24 -12.59 -33.54
N SER A 295 -15.78 -13.23 -32.47
CA SER A 295 -15.86 -14.67 -32.27
C SER A 295 -16.15 -15.01 -30.82
N LYS A 296 -16.46 -16.29 -30.55
CA LYS A 296 -16.57 -16.80 -29.16
C LYS A 296 -15.19 -17.10 -28.61
N GLY A 297 -14.90 -16.63 -27.37
CA GLY A 297 -13.65 -16.93 -26.69
C GLY A 297 -13.50 -16.17 -25.40
N GLN A 298 -12.33 -16.27 -24.79
CA GLN A 298 -12.01 -15.51 -23.59
C GLN A 298 -11.34 -14.18 -23.92
N VAL A 299 -11.80 -13.13 -23.28
CA VAL A 299 -11.20 -11.79 -23.40
C VAL A 299 -9.86 -11.77 -22.70
N LEU A 300 -8.82 -11.39 -23.43
CA LEU A 300 -7.48 -11.17 -22.92
C LEU A 300 -7.08 -9.73 -23.23
N TRP A 301 -6.89 -8.94 -22.19
CA TRP A 301 -6.28 -7.64 -22.34
C TRP A 301 -4.81 -7.81 -22.73
N GLU A 302 -4.21 -6.78 -23.28
CA GLU A 302 -2.85 -6.84 -23.79
C GLU A 302 -1.88 -7.51 -22.81
N VAL A 303 -1.28 -8.62 -23.23
CA VAL A 303 -0.21 -9.31 -22.52
C VAL A 303 1.10 -8.68 -22.98
N SER A 304 1.57 -7.66 -22.27
CA SER A 304 2.90 -7.12 -22.47
C SER A 304 3.93 -8.02 -21.79
N VAL A 305 4.92 -8.46 -22.54
CA VAL A 305 6.09 -9.21 -21.99
C VAL A 305 6.99 -8.31 -21.15
N GLU A 306 6.86 -6.98 -21.25
CA GLU A 306 7.73 -5.99 -20.64
C GLU A 306 7.03 -4.99 -19.71
N GLY A 307 5.76 -5.20 -19.34
CA GLY A 307 5.04 -4.26 -18.48
C GLY A 307 3.74 -4.80 -17.90
N PRO A 308 3.12 -4.06 -16.99
CA PRO A 308 1.84 -4.46 -16.45
C PRO A 308 0.79 -4.57 -17.56
N SER A 309 -0.01 -5.63 -17.52
CA SER A 309 -1.22 -5.79 -18.35
C SER A 309 -2.00 -4.47 -18.36
N SER A 310 -2.08 -3.82 -19.51
CA SER A 310 -2.81 -2.57 -19.63
C SER A 310 -4.27 -2.86 -19.95
N ALA A 311 -5.02 -3.35 -18.96
CA ALA A 311 -6.48 -3.41 -19.07
C ALA A 311 -7.00 -2.01 -19.46
N PRO A 312 -7.99 -1.91 -20.36
CA PRO A 312 -8.55 -0.63 -20.70
C PRO A 312 -9.26 -0.06 -19.48
N PHE A 313 -8.94 1.17 -19.16
CA PHE A 313 -9.66 1.93 -18.12
C PHE A 313 -10.47 3.04 -18.76
N ILE A 314 -11.54 3.45 -18.08
CA ILE A 314 -12.36 4.55 -18.53
C ILE A 314 -11.50 5.80 -18.70
N GLY A 315 -11.58 6.44 -19.88
CA GLY A 315 -10.76 7.59 -20.26
C GLY A 315 -9.48 7.26 -21.03
N ARG A 316 -9.03 6.01 -21.09
CA ARG A 316 -7.87 5.63 -21.92
C ARG A 316 -8.16 5.94 -23.39
N LYS A 317 -7.22 6.66 -24.03
CA LYS A 317 -7.29 6.98 -25.46
C LYS A 317 -6.63 5.87 -26.28
N TYR A 318 -7.32 5.45 -27.32
CA TYR A 318 -6.83 4.52 -28.33
C TYR A 318 -6.75 5.18 -29.70
N GLN A 319 -5.81 4.75 -30.50
CA GLN A 319 -5.71 5.14 -31.92
C GLN A 319 -6.44 4.11 -32.79
N HIS A 320 -6.80 4.51 -34.00
CA HIS A 320 -7.55 3.70 -34.95
C HIS A 320 -6.92 2.32 -35.21
N ASP A 321 -5.61 2.24 -35.25
CA ASP A 321 -4.81 1.05 -35.57
C ASP A 321 -4.19 0.38 -34.35
N GLU A 322 -4.69 0.69 -33.15
CA GLU A 322 -4.23 0.12 -31.89
C GLU A 322 -5.04 -1.14 -31.55
N VAL A 323 -4.37 -2.19 -31.06
CA VAL A 323 -5.04 -3.39 -30.59
C VAL A 323 -5.72 -3.09 -29.26
N PHE A 324 -7.02 -3.34 -29.21
CA PHE A 324 -7.82 -3.13 -27.99
C PHE A 324 -7.69 -4.29 -27.01
N CYS A 325 -7.86 -5.52 -27.52
CA CYS A 325 -7.73 -6.75 -26.74
C CYS A 325 -7.50 -7.95 -27.70
N TYR A 326 -7.38 -9.11 -27.10
CA TYR A 326 -7.35 -10.39 -27.80
C TYR A 326 -8.52 -11.25 -27.36
N ILE A 327 -9.05 -12.08 -28.27
CA ILE A 327 -9.97 -13.16 -27.93
C ILE A 327 -9.22 -14.48 -28.07
N SER A 328 -9.08 -15.23 -26.99
CA SER A 328 -8.58 -16.60 -27.03
C SER A 328 -9.72 -17.52 -27.39
N THR A 329 -9.68 -18.05 -28.62
CA THR A 329 -10.70 -18.96 -29.12
C THR A 329 -10.59 -20.35 -28.48
N PRO A 330 -11.67 -21.17 -28.47
CA PRO A 330 -11.61 -22.55 -27.95
C PRO A 330 -10.61 -23.47 -28.69
N TRP A 331 -10.15 -23.07 -29.86
CA TRP A 331 -9.17 -23.81 -30.70
C TRP A 331 -7.71 -23.42 -30.38
N GLY A 332 -7.48 -22.49 -29.43
CA GLY A 332 -6.15 -22.04 -29.04
C GLY A 332 -5.56 -20.92 -29.91
N GLU A 333 -6.36 -20.32 -30.79
CA GLU A 333 -5.96 -19.16 -31.56
C GLU A 333 -6.26 -17.87 -30.82
N TYR A 334 -5.43 -16.82 -31.02
CA TYR A 334 -5.62 -15.48 -30.48
C TYR A 334 -6.03 -14.52 -31.57
N GLU A 335 -7.28 -14.09 -31.56
CA GLU A 335 -7.82 -13.10 -32.47
C GLU A 335 -7.62 -11.69 -31.94
N LYS A 336 -6.95 -10.82 -32.70
CA LYS A 336 -6.73 -9.41 -32.33
C LYS A 336 -7.99 -8.60 -32.58
N ILE A 337 -8.42 -7.87 -31.59
CA ILE A 337 -9.51 -6.89 -31.69
C ILE A 337 -8.90 -5.51 -31.82
N TRP A 338 -9.10 -4.88 -32.95
CA TRP A 338 -8.64 -3.52 -33.21
C TRP A 338 -9.72 -2.53 -32.81
N THR A 339 -9.29 -1.34 -32.35
CA THR A 339 -10.26 -0.28 -32.06
C THR A 339 -11.07 0.17 -33.24
N GLY A 340 -10.48 0.18 -34.43
CA GLY A 340 -11.14 0.57 -35.67
C GLY A 340 -11.44 2.07 -35.79
N PHE A 341 -11.24 2.85 -34.71
CA PHE A 341 -11.38 4.31 -34.67
C PHE A 341 -10.57 4.90 -33.53
N THR A 342 -10.24 6.18 -33.65
CA THR A 342 -9.57 6.90 -32.57
C THR A 342 -10.61 7.41 -31.58
N GLY A 343 -10.44 7.06 -30.30
CA GLY A 343 -11.41 7.46 -29.29
C GLY A 343 -10.94 7.14 -27.87
N ARG A 344 -11.82 7.39 -26.90
CA ARG A 344 -11.55 7.10 -25.50
C ARG A 344 -12.58 6.12 -24.92
N VAL A 345 -12.11 5.21 -24.09
CA VAL A 345 -12.97 4.24 -23.40
C VAL A 345 -13.91 4.96 -22.46
N VAL A 346 -15.21 4.74 -22.61
CA VAL A 346 -16.26 5.30 -21.73
C VAL A 346 -16.88 4.25 -20.83
N GLU A 347 -16.84 2.99 -21.24
CA GLU A 347 -17.33 1.87 -20.45
C GLU A 347 -16.57 0.58 -20.85
N VAL A 348 -16.24 -0.26 -19.87
CA VAL A 348 -15.67 -1.59 -20.08
C VAL A 348 -16.70 -2.61 -19.64
N CYS A 349 -17.16 -3.45 -20.57
CA CYS A 349 -18.25 -4.41 -20.37
C CYS A 349 -17.76 -5.83 -20.07
N ALA A 350 -16.51 -6.14 -20.42
CA ALA A 350 -15.92 -7.47 -20.21
C ALA A 350 -14.64 -7.37 -19.39
N LYS A 351 -14.38 -8.37 -18.58
CA LYS A 351 -13.16 -8.45 -17.73
C LYS A 351 -12.16 -9.43 -18.34
N GLN A 352 -10.94 -9.40 -17.82
CA GLN A 352 -9.90 -10.39 -18.13
C GLN A 352 -10.41 -11.81 -17.87
N GLY A 353 -10.38 -12.65 -18.91
CA GLY A 353 -10.80 -14.04 -18.82
C GLY A 353 -12.30 -14.30 -18.99
N ASP A 354 -13.13 -13.26 -19.11
CA ASP A 354 -14.56 -13.43 -19.41
C ASP A 354 -14.77 -14.15 -20.73
N VAL A 355 -15.72 -15.06 -20.75
CA VAL A 355 -16.14 -15.76 -21.97
C VAL A 355 -17.21 -14.92 -22.65
N VAL A 356 -16.87 -14.42 -23.82
CA VAL A 356 -17.79 -13.68 -24.69
C VAL A 356 -18.23 -14.53 -25.88
N ASN A 357 -19.42 -14.26 -26.42
CA ASN A 357 -19.90 -14.84 -27.65
C ASN A 357 -19.74 -13.82 -28.81
N LYS A 358 -19.81 -14.29 -30.01
CA LYS A 358 -19.82 -13.39 -31.17
C LYS A 358 -20.97 -12.39 -31.06
N GLY A 359 -20.65 -11.12 -31.14
CA GLY A 359 -21.59 -10.01 -31.03
C GLY A 359 -21.72 -9.40 -29.66
N ASP A 360 -21.10 -9.99 -28.62
CA ASP A 360 -21.10 -9.39 -27.26
C ASP A 360 -20.24 -8.13 -27.27
N VAL A 361 -20.68 -7.11 -26.51
CA VAL A 361 -19.96 -5.85 -26.38
C VAL A 361 -18.86 -6.02 -25.32
N ILE A 362 -17.61 -5.69 -25.69
CA ILE A 362 -16.44 -5.75 -24.82
C ILE A 362 -16.24 -4.41 -24.09
N ALA A 363 -16.42 -3.30 -24.81
CA ALA A 363 -16.30 -1.96 -24.29
C ALA A 363 -17.03 -0.96 -25.17
N TYR A 364 -17.22 0.25 -24.66
CA TYR A 364 -17.67 1.41 -25.45
C TYR A 364 -16.57 2.45 -25.55
N ILE A 365 -16.34 3.00 -26.74
CA ILE A 365 -15.35 4.03 -27.02
C ILE A 365 -16.04 5.23 -27.68
N GLN A 366 -15.63 6.46 -27.32
CA GLN A 366 -16.09 7.72 -27.91
C GLN A 366 -14.91 8.60 -28.32
#